data_6479cff6ca18c71caa9bfca191eac2f1
#
_entry.id   6479cff6ca18c71caa9bfca191eac2f1
#
_cell.length_a   1.000
_cell.length_b   1.000
_cell.length_c   1.000
_cell.angle_alpha   90.00
_cell.angle_beta   90.00
_cell.angle_gamma   90.00
#
_symmetry.space_group_name_H-M   'P 1'
#
loop_
_entity.id
_entity.type
_entity.pdbx_description
1 polymer ?
#
loop_
_entity_poly.entity_id
_entity_poly.type
_entity_poly.pdbx_seq_one_letter_code
_entity_poly.pdbx_strand_id
1 'polypeptide(L)'
;LDAGLLVHPEVVNYVSESGASGVIEGIISSLPHGVTVVTPKEVAGMTALRTDKLDVGLASIPEILAGREGASIPLSDPESSYRMFRNRYDTLAQMMKGRLTPYPIEALTRSGSKYADSDIGVIGIVVSTSTSGKGHRIVEIEDPTGSIKVLFNKNREGFDEAEKILPDEVIGVKGKLAPAQPGGISSGMVFADTFFRPDIPLTHTFSPPRGEPAKVALISDVHVGSNTFLEDSWDRFTEWMHNHPEVNYL
;
A
#
# COMPACT_ATOMS: atom_id res chain seq x y z
N LEU A 1 -0.29 37.32 20.38
CA LEU A 1 0.82 37.90 21.20
C LEU A 1 0.39 39.17 21.97
N ASP A 2 -0.82 39.69 21.75
CA ASP A 2 -1.29 40.92 22.42
C ASP A 2 -2.04 40.65 23.76
N ALA A 3 -2.13 39.40 24.19
CA ALA A 3 -2.81 39.08 25.46
C ALA A 3 -1.96 39.26 26.73
N GLY A 4 -0.72 39.72 26.60
CA GLY A 4 0.18 39.99 27.75
C GLY A 4 0.63 38.75 28.51
N LEU A 5 0.50 37.55 27.94
CA LEU A 5 0.87 36.27 28.52
C LEU A 5 2.30 35.91 28.18
N LEU A 6 3.06 35.44 29.15
CA LEU A 6 4.36 34.79 28.93
C LEU A 6 4.12 33.30 28.64
N VAL A 7 4.74 32.78 27.58
CA VAL A 7 4.59 31.39 27.18
C VAL A 7 5.92 30.65 27.38
N HIS A 8 5.88 29.53 28.07
CA HIS A 8 7.09 28.71 28.28
C HIS A 8 7.59 28.14 26.93
N PRO A 9 8.92 28.09 26.69
CA PRO A 9 9.48 27.62 25.41
C PRO A 9 8.97 26.25 24.96
N GLU A 10 8.77 25.31 25.88
CA GLU A 10 8.22 23.98 25.55
C GLU A 10 6.81 24.03 25.01
N VAL A 11 5.96 24.97 25.45
CA VAL A 11 4.63 25.18 24.93
C VAL A 11 4.69 25.75 23.51
N VAL A 12 5.66 26.65 23.24
CA VAL A 12 5.87 27.18 21.89
C VAL A 12 6.30 26.06 20.93
N ASN A 13 7.21 25.20 21.35
CA ASN A 13 7.64 24.05 20.56
C ASN A 13 6.48 23.08 20.30
N TYR A 14 5.72 22.74 21.33
CA TYR A 14 4.55 21.86 21.20
C TYR A 14 3.50 22.40 20.21
N VAL A 15 3.19 23.70 20.27
CA VAL A 15 2.23 24.34 19.36
C VAL A 15 2.79 24.41 17.93
N SER A 16 4.09 24.66 17.78
CA SER A 16 4.77 24.69 16.48
C SER A 16 4.80 23.33 15.82
N GLU A 17 5.03 22.27 16.61
CA GLU A 17 5.06 20.89 16.14
C GLU A 17 3.66 20.35 15.83
N SER A 18 2.63 20.79 16.58
CA SER A 18 1.25 20.34 16.39
C SER A 18 0.50 21.05 15.26
N GLY A 19 1.08 22.08 14.65
CA GLY A 19 0.50 22.83 13.53
C GLY A 19 -0.83 23.56 13.83
N ALA A 20 -1.19 23.68 15.09
CA ALA A 20 -2.53 24.05 15.53
C ALA A 20 -2.60 25.53 15.99
N SER A 21 -2.60 26.46 15.03
CA SER A 21 -2.82 27.90 15.36
C SER A 21 -4.12 28.16 16.13
N GLY A 22 -5.19 27.42 15.86
CA GLY A 22 -6.46 27.54 16.60
C GLY A 22 -6.43 27.01 18.05
N VAL A 23 -5.40 26.22 18.41
CA VAL A 23 -5.22 25.73 19.79
C VAL A 23 -4.79 26.86 20.73
N ILE A 24 -4.06 27.86 20.23
CA ILE A 24 -3.58 28.99 21.04
C ILE A 24 -4.77 29.81 21.56
N GLU A 25 -5.72 30.12 20.73
CA GLU A 25 -6.92 30.88 21.14
C GLU A 25 -7.78 30.10 22.12
N GLY A 26 -7.91 28.79 21.92
CA GLY A 26 -8.60 27.91 22.88
C GLY A 26 -7.88 27.82 24.22
N ILE A 27 -6.55 27.78 24.23
CA ILE A 27 -5.72 27.81 25.46
C ILE A 27 -5.93 29.15 26.19
N ILE A 28 -5.82 30.27 25.48
CA ILE A 28 -5.97 31.61 26.07
C ILE A 28 -7.35 31.79 26.67
N SER A 29 -8.41 31.31 25.99
CA SER A 29 -9.82 31.47 26.43
C SER A 29 -10.17 30.61 27.65
N SER A 30 -9.45 29.55 27.92
CA SER A 30 -9.71 28.61 29.01
C SER A 30 -8.76 28.74 30.19
N LEU A 31 -7.80 29.68 30.14
CA LEU A 31 -6.91 29.93 31.26
C LEU A 31 -7.67 30.53 32.48
N PRO A 32 -7.40 30.06 33.70
CA PRO A 32 -7.93 30.67 34.91
C PRO A 32 -7.54 32.15 35.02
N HIS A 33 -8.42 32.98 35.58
CA HIS A 33 -8.10 34.39 35.83
C HIS A 33 -6.86 34.54 36.74
N GLY A 34 -5.87 35.29 36.26
CA GLY A 34 -4.63 35.58 37.01
C GLY A 34 -3.42 34.75 36.56
N VAL A 35 -3.55 33.87 35.57
CA VAL A 35 -2.39 33.19 34.99
C VAL A 35 -1.65 34.15 34.08
N THR A 36 -0.39 34.41 34.39
CA THR A 36 0.50 35.30 33.63
C THR A 36 1.50 34.51 32.80
N VAL A 37 1.72 33.24 33.13
CA VAL A 37 2.68 32.35 32.43
C VAL A 37 2.00 31.04 32.08
N VAL A 38 1.97 30.71 30.78
CA VAL A 38 1.46 29.43 30.29
C VAL A 38 2.57 28.41 30.26
N THR A 39 2.47 27.38 31.10
CA THR A 39 3.43 26.27 31.18
C THR A 39 2.88 24.98 30.56
N PRO A 40 3.71 23.96 30.32
CA PRO A 40 3.23 22.67 29.83
C PRO A 40 2.13 22.03 30.67
N LYS A 41 2.05 22.40 31.96
CA LYS A 41 1.07 21.86 32.91
C LYS A 41 -0.38 22.35 32.59
N GLU A 42 -0.51 23.62 32.24
CA GLU A 42 -1.79 24.19 31.81
C GLU A 42 -2.24 23.59 30.49
N VAL A 43 -1.30 23.38 29.56
CA VAL A 43 -1.58 22.76 28.25
C VAL A 43 -1.92 21.28 28.38
N ALA A 44 -1.22 20.54 29.23
CA ALA A 44 -1.49 19.11 29.48
C ALA A 44 -2.89 18.89 30.11
N GLY A 45 -3.31 19.77 31.01
CA GLY A 45 -4.66 19.73 31.59
C GLY A 45 -5.76 19.94 30.55
N MET A 46 -5.51 20.74 29.51
CA MET A 46 -6.47 20.99 28.43
C MET A 46 -6.51 19.88 27.39
N THR A 47 -5.38 19.27 27.12
CA THR A 47 -5.29 18.08 26.25
C THR A 47 -6.05 16.92 26.88
N ALA A 48 -5.94 16.71 28.18
CA ALA A 48 -6.71 15.71 28.91
C ALA A 48 -8.25 15.98 28.85
N LEU A 49 -8.66 17.24 28.94
CA LEU A 49 -10.08 17.62 28.85
C LEU A 49 -10.69 17.43 27.43
N ARG A 50 -9.86 17.44 26.39
CA ARG A 50 -10.28 17.15 25.03
C ARG A 50 -10.36 15.65 24.73
N THR A 51 -9.52 14.85 25.38
CA THR A 51 -9.55 13.38 25.26
C THR A 51 -10.73 12.78 26.02
N ASP A 52 -11.21 13.39 27.09
CA ASP A 52 -12.37 12.90 27.85
C ASP A 52 -13.73 13.01 27.10
N LYS A 53 -13.81 13.79 26.01
CA LYS A 53 -15.02 13.86 25.18
C LYS A 53 -15.02 12.91 23.98
N LEU A 54 -13.93 12.19 23.74
CA LEU A 54 -13.79 11.20 22.67
C LEU A 54 -13.65 9.78 23.24
N ASP A 55 -14.32 9.49 24.36
CA ASP A 55 -14.49 8.12 24.84
C ASP A 55 -15.57 7.40 24.01
N VAL A 56 -15.35 7.37 22.72
CA VAL A 56 -15.98 6.43 21.82
C VAL A 56 -15.01 5.25 21.80
N GLY A 57 -15.10 4.32 22.71
CA GLY A 57 -14.52 2.97 22.80
C GLY A 57 -13.52 2.43 21.74
N LEU A 58 -12.79 3.29 21.07
CA LEU A 58 -11.79 3.09 20.03
C LEU A 58 -10.43 3.64 20.45
N ALA A 59 -10.09 3.52 21.71
CA ALA A 59 -8.76 3.88 22.18
C ALA A 59 -7.77 2.76 21.90
N SER A 60 -7.53 2.45 20.64
CA SER A 60 -6.23 1.92 20.25
C SER A 60 -5.49 3.05 19.53
N ILE A 61 -4.59 3.72 20.23
CA ILE A 61 -3.54 4.50 19.55
C ILE A 61 -2.91 3.55 18.54
N PRO A 62 -2.92 3.89 17.24
CA PRO A 62 -2.33 3.00 16.24
C PRO A 62 -0.87 2.74 16.59
N GLU A 63 -0.55 1.49 16.90
CA GLU A 63 0.82 1.06 17.12
C GLU A 63 1.49 0.92 15.75
N ILE A 64 2.54 1.67 15.50
CA ILE A 64 3.35 1.50 14.30
C ILE A 64 4.22 0.27 14.51
N LEU A 65 3.76 -0.88 14.00
CA LEU A 65 4.47 -2.16 14.12
C LEU A 65 5.72 -2.23 13.25
N ALA A 66 5.77 -1.45 12.17
CA ALA A 66 6.94 -1.33 11.30
C ALA A 66 6.94 0.04 10.62
N GLY A 67 8.02 0.75 10.74
CA GLY A 67 8.25 2.02 10.08
C GLY A 67 9.71 2.14 9.67
N ARG A 68 9.98 2.84 8.58
CA ARG A 68 11.33 3.25 8.19
C ARG A 68 11.52 4.70 8.60
N GLU A 69 12.01 4.93 9.80
CA GLU A 69 12.48 6.25 10.16
C GLU A 69 13.80 6.54 9.44
N GLY A 70 13.78 7.55 8.58
CA GLY A 70 15.00 8.20 8.07
C GLY A 70 15.90 7.40 7.12
N ALA A 71 15.52 6.20 6.69
CA ALA A 71 16.34 5.42 5.76
C ALA A 71 16.08 5.82 4.30
N SER A 72 16.85 6.78 3.81
CA SER A 72 17.03 6.95 2.37
C SER A 72 17.79 5.75 1.81
N ILE A 73 17.18 4.97 0.93
CA ILE A 73 17.91 3.95 0.16
C ILE A 73 18.57 4.70 -1.00
N PRO A 74 19.90 4.76 -1.09
CA PRO A 74 20.55 5.31 -2.25
C PRO A 74 20.25 4.43 -3.46
N LEU A 75 19.36 4.87 -4.34
CA LEU A 75 19.02 4.19 -5.61
C LEU A 75 20.22 4.19 -6.60
N SER A 76 21.31 4.85 -6.24
CA SER A 76 22.53 4.91 -7.06
C SER A 76 23.39 3.66 -7.02
N ASP A 77 23.15 2.76 -6.05
CA ASP A 77 23.86 1.48 -5.95
C ASP A 77 23.04 0.37 -6.60
N PRO A 78 23.56 -0.26 -7.69
CA PRO A 78 22.86 -1.35 -8.39
C PRO A 78 22.50 -2.53 -7.48
N GLU A 79 23.37 -2.86 -6.51
CA GLU A 79 23.13 -3.95 -5.57
C GLU A 79 21.97 -3.67 -4.64
N SER A 80 21.83 -2.43 -4.15
CA SER A 80 20.71 -2.01 -3.31
C SER A 80 19.39 -2.05 -4.10
N SER A 81 19.40 -1.62 -5.35
CA SER A 81 18.26 -1.71 -6.25
C SER A 81 17.85 -3.16 -6.51
N TYR A 82 18.81 -4.03 -6.80
CA TYR A 82 18.54 -5.45 -6.98
C TYR A 82 17.92 -6.08 -5.74
N ARG A 83 18.46 -5.81 -4.55
CA ARG A 83 17.92 -6.33 -3.29
C ARG A 83 16.49 -5.84 -3.03
N MET A 84 16.17 -4.61 -3.38
CA MET A 84 14.83 -4.07 -3.23
C MET A 84 13.84 -4.82 -4.12
N PHE A 85 14.14 -5.00 -5.42
CA PHE A 85 13.28 -5.73 -6.34
C PHE A 85 13.17 -7.19 -5.97
N ARG A 86 14.27 -7.81 -5.56
CA ARG A 86 14.27 -9.19 -5.10
C ARG A 86 13.41 -9.39 -3.85
N ASN A 87 13.54 -8.53 -2.86
CA ASN A 87 12.72 -8.58 -1.65
C ASN A 87 11.24 -8.38 -1.97
N ARG A 88 10.91 -7.46 -2.89
CA ARG A 88 9.55 -7.26 -3.36
C ARG A 88 9.01 -8.54 -4.00
N TYR A 89 9.75 -9.16 -4.90
CA TYR A 89 9.37 -10.44 -5.51
C TYR A 89 9.13 -11.52 -4.46
N ASP A 90 10.10 -11.76 -3.57
CA ASP A 90 10.02 -12.82 -2.57
C ASP A 90 8.82 -12.63 -1.63
N THR A 91 8.53 -11.38 -1.24
CA THR A 91 7.38 -11.05 -0.39
C THR A 91 6.06 -11.33 -1.10
N LEU A 92 5.89 -10.84 -2.33
CA LEU A 92 4.65 -11.02 -3.10
C LEU A 92 4.46 -12.49 -3.51
N ALA A 93 5.54 -13.19 -3.88
CA ALA A 93 5.49 -14.61 -4.18
C ALA A 93 5.07 -15.44 -2.96
N GLN A 94 5.54 -15.07 -1.76
CA GLN A 94 5.13 -15.75 -0.53
C GLN A 94 3.64 -15.67 -0.28
N MET A 95 2.99 -14.54 -0.60
CA MET A 95 1.54 -14.36 -0.44
C MET A 95 0.73 -15.32 -1.33
N MET A 96 1.31 -15.80 -2.43
CA MET A 96 0.66 -16.70 -3.38
C MET A 96 0.94 -18.18 -3.15
N LYS A 97 1.97 -18.56 -2.38
CA LYS A 97 2.34 -19.96 -2.14
C LYS A 97 1.25 -20.83 -1.50
N GLY A 98 0.29 -20.21 -0.80
CA GLY A 98 -0.89 -20.92 -0.28
C GLY A 98 -1.91 -21.30 -1.36
N ARG A 99 -1.86 -20.71 -2.55
CA ARG A 99 -2.80 -20.90 -3.65
C ARG A 99 -2.25 -21.83 -4.75
N LEU A 100 -0.92 -21.89 -4.89
CA LEU A 100 -0.24 -22.75 -5.86
C LEU A 100 1.13 -23.19 -5.33
N THR A 101 1.60 -24.34 -5.81
CA THR A 101 2.97 -24.82 -5.59
C THR A 101 3.79 -24.47 -6.82
N PRO A 102 4.68 -23.43 -6.75
CA PRO A 102 5.42 -22.99 -7.91
C PRO A 102 6.59 -23.91 -8.22
N TYR A 103 6.81 -24.17 -9.50
CA TYR A 103 8.05 -24.72 -10.03
C TYR A 103 9.00 -23.58 -10.40
N PRO A 104 10.31 -23.70 -10.16
CA PRO A 104 11.31 -22.80 -10.72
C PRO A 104 11.22 -22.78 -12.25
N ILE A 105 11.28 -21.61 -12.86
CA ILE A 105 11.19 -21.48 -14.33
C ILE A 105 12.29 -22.28 -15.04
N GLU A 106 13.50 -22.28 -14.48
CA GLU A 106 14.61 -23.09 -15.01
C GLU A 106 14.24 -24.57 -15.12
N ALA A 107 13.56 -25.12 -14.12
CA ALA A 107 13.15 -26.54 -14.14
C ALA A 107 12.17 -26.82 -15.31
N LEU A 108 11.29 -25.88 -15.61
CA LEU A 108 10.33 -26.00 -16.70
C LEU A 108 10.97 -25.82 -18.08
N THR A 109 11.94 -24.94 -18.21
CA THR A 109 12.64 -24.65 -19.46
C THR A 109 13.69 -25.70 -19.81
N ARG A 110 14.46 -26.21 -18.83
CA ARG A 110 15.51 -27.23 -19.04
C ARG A 110 14.97 -28.65 -19.18
N SER A 111 13.92 -28.99 -18.44
CA SER A 111 13.38 -30.35 -18.38
C SER A 111 11.92 -30.38 -18.83
N GLY A 112 11.55 -29.52 -19.78
CA GLY A 112 10.16 -29.32 -20.22
C GLY A 112 9.46 -30.59 -20.67
N SER A 113 10.17 -31.56 -21.26
CA SER A 113 9.60 -32.87 -21.64
C SER A 113 9.09 -33.69 -20.45
N LYS A 114 9.68 -33.53 -19.27
CA LYS A 114 9.25 -34.19 -18.03
C LYS A 114 7.91 -33.62 -17.52
N TYR A 115 7.65 -32.38 -17.81
CA TYR A 115 6.45 -31.65 -17.34
C TYR A 115 5.43 -31.42 -18.47
N ALA A 116 5.66 -32.02 -19.64
CA ALA A 116 4.74 -31.88 -20.78
C ALA A 116 3.35 -32.34 -20.37
N ASP A 117 2.33 -31.51 -20.69
CA ASP A 117 0.93 -31.73 -20.37
C ASP A 117 0.59 -31.86 -18.85
N SER A 118 1.59 -31.69 -17.98
CA SER A 118 1.35 -31.67 -16.54
C SER A 118 0.75 -30.35 -16.10
N ASP A 119 -0.07 -30.38 -15.07
CA ASP A 119 -0.54 -29.18 -14.39
C ASP A 119 0.62 -28.58 -13.59
N ILE A 120 1.00 -27.36 -13.97
CA ILE A 120 2.12 -26.65 -13.35
C ILE A 120 1.66 -25.35 -12.71
N GLY A 121 2.37 -24.93 -11.69
CA GLY A 121 2.29 -23.61 -11.12
C GLY A 121 3.60 -22.84 -11.34
N VAL A 122 3.54 -21.58 -11.64
CA VAL A 122 4.71 -20.70 -11.76
C VAL A 122 4.39 -19.34 -11.16
N ILE A 123 5.37 -18.72 -10.50
CA ILE A 123 5.27 -17.34 -10.02
C ILE A 123 6.40 -16.56 -10.67
N GLY A 124 6.10 -15.38 -11.20
CA GLY A 124 7.11 -14.52 -11.81
C GLY A 124 6.71 -13.05 -11.83
N ILE A 125 7.71 -12.20 -12.06
CA ILE A 125 7.52 -10.78 -12.40
C ILE A 125 7.22 -10.71 -13.89
N VAL A 126 6.24 -9.90 -14.27
CA VAL A 126 5.90 -9.63 -15.66
C VAL A 126 6.96 -8.73 -16.28
N VAL A 127 7.68 -9.25 -17.29
CA VAL A 127 8.69 -8.50 -18.05
C VAL A 127 8.05 -7.75 -19.21
N SER A 128 7.20 -8.44 -19.95
CA SER A 128 6.56 -7.88 -21.13
C SER A 128 5.19 -8.48 -21.38
N THR A 129 4.38 -7.73 -22.09
CA THR A 129 3.04 -8.19 -22.51
C THR A 129 2.83 -7.88 -23.99
N SER A 130 2.19 -8.80 -24.71
CA SER A 130 1.87 -8.64 -26.11
C SER A 130 0.57 -9.36 -26.47
N THR A 131 0.04 -9.06 -27.64
CA THR A 131 -1.14 -9.77 -28.18
C THR A 131 -0.73 -10.52 -29.44
N SER A 132 -1.05 -11.79 -29.51
CA SER A 132 -0.79 -12.61 -30.70
C SER A 132 -1.68 -12.21 -31.88
N GLY A 133 -1.30 -12.56 -33.11
CA GLY A 133 -2.12 -12.31 -34.30
C GLY A 133 -3.52 -12.96 -34.25
N LYS A 134 -3.74 -13.92 -33.34
CA LYS A 134 -5.04 -14.55 -33.09
C LYS A 134 -5.83 -13.92 -31.94
N GLY A 135 -5.27 -12.86 -31.33
CA GLY A 135 -5.90 -12.11 -30.23
C GLY A 135 -5.69 -12.74 -28.83
N HIS A 136 -4.78 -13.69 -28.67
CA HIS A 136 -4.43 -14.20 -27.34
C HIS A 136 -3.45 -13.26 -26.64
N ARG A 137 -3.54 -13.12 -25.34
CA ARG A 137 -2.56 -12.37 -24.53
C ARG A 137 -1.35 -13.25 -24.28
N ILE A 138 -0.17 -12.74 -24.57
CA ILE A 138 1.12 -13.37 -24.25
C ILE A 138 1.80 -12.48 -23.22
N VAL A 139 2.20 -13.08 -22.10
CA VAL A 139 2.88 -12.43 -20.99
C VAL A 139 4.19 -13.16 -20.76
N GLU A 140 5.30 -12.46 -20.80
CA GLU A 140 6.59 -12.99 -20.41
C GLU A 140 6.80 -12.71 -18.93
N ILE A 141 7.06 -13.75 -18.16
CA ILE A 141 7.33 -13.66 -16.73
C ILE A 141 8.71 -14.21 -16.42
N GLU A 142 9.35 -13.65 -15.41
CA GLU A 142 10.66 -14.13 -14.91
C GLU A 142 10.61 -14.38 -13.41
N ASP A 143 11.38 -15.37 -12.99
CA ASP A 143 11.75 -15.62 -11.62
C ASP A 143 13.27 -15.53 -11.47
N PRO A 144 13.85 -15.70 -10.27
CA PRO A 144 15.31 -15.68 -10.11
C PRO A 144 16.08 -16.75 -10.89
N THR A 145 15.40 -17.69 -11.52
CA THR A 145 16.00 -18.83 -12.22
C THR A 145 15.91 -18.74 -13.75
N GLY A 146 15.01 -17.88 -14.27
CA GLY A 146 14.86 -17.70 -15.71
C GLY A 146 13.57 -17.02 -16.11
N SER A 147 13.25 -17.02 -17.41
CA SER A 147 12.03 -16.46 -17.97
C SER A 147 11.24 -17.49 -18.77
N ILE A 148 9.93 -17.31 -18.83
CA ILE A 148 9.01 -18.15 -19.60
C ILE A 148 7.83 -17.34 -20.13
N LYS A 149 7.33 -17.71 -21.31
CA LYS A 149 6.12 -17.11 -21.87
C LYS A 149 4.87 -17.83 -21.39
N VAL A 150 3.85 -17.05 -21.07
CA VAL A 150 2.54 -17.51 -20.65
C VAL A 150 1.52 -17.03 -21.67
N LEU A 151 0.69 -17.93 -22.17
CA LEU A 151 -0.38 -17.61 -23.12
C LEU A 151 -1.73 -17.71 -22.41
N PHE A 152 -2.48 -16.63 -22.44
CA PHE A 152 -3.87 -16.56 -22.02
C PHE A 152 -4.77 -16.61 -23.27
N ASN A 153 -5.63 -17.61 -23.31
CA ASN A 153 -6.51 -17.81 -24.46
C ASN A 153 -7.72 -16.90 -24.38
N LYS A 154 -7.97 -16.10 -25.44
CA LYS A 154 -9.07 -15.14 -25.52
C LYS A 154 -10.47 -15.75 -25.35
N ASN A 155 -10.61 -17.05 -25.59
CA ASN A 155 -11.91 -17.75 -25.50
C ASN A 155 -12.13 -18.38 -24.11
N ARG A 156 -11.23 -18.15 -23.14
CA ARG A 156 -11.38 -18.66 -21.78
C ARG A 156 -11.91 -17.58 -20.85
N GLU A 157 -12.62 -18.03 -19.83
CA GLU A 157 -13.05 -17.19 -18.72
C GLU A 157 -11.84 -16.52 -18.04
N GLY A 158 -12.00 -15.27 -17.62
CA GLY A 158 -10.92 -14.49 -16.98
C GLY A 158 -9.94 -13.85 -17.99
N PHE A 159 -10.18 -13.94 -19.30
CA PHE A 159 -9.33 -13.29 -20.30
C PHE A 159 -9.31 -11.76 -20.13
N ASP A 160 -10.45 -11.13 -19.84
CA ASP A 160 -10.56 -9.68 -19.62
C ASP A 160 -9.66 -9.19 -18.47
N GLU A 161 -9.46 -10.03 -17.46
CA GLU A 161 -8.52 -9.73 -16.37
C GLU A 161 -7.07 -9.96 -16.79
N ALA A 162 -6.81 -10.95 -17.66
CA ALA A 162 -5.48 -11.19 -18.20
C ALA A 162 -5.02 -10.07 -19.15
N GLU A 163 -5.94 -9.41 -19.85
CA GLU A 163 -5.63 -8.23 -20.69
C GLU A 163 -5.12 -7.04 -19.85
N LYS A 164 -5.54 -6.94 -18.60
CA LYS A 164 -5.16 -5.87 -17.66
C LYS A 164 -3.79 -6.11 -16.97
N ILE A 165 -3.15 -7.24 -17.25
CA ILE A 165 -1.80 -7.51 -16.69
C ILE A 165 -0.82 -6.50 -17.26
N LEU A 166 -0.07 -5.86 -16.34
CA LEU A 166 0.92 -4.84 -16.64
C LEU A 166 2.35 -5.36 -16.35
N PRO A 167 3.37 -4.80 -17.03
CA PRO A 167 4.76 -5.02 -16.63
C PRO A 167 4.99 -4.69 -15.15
N ASP A 168 5.98 -5.35 -14.56
CA ASP A 168 6.36 -5.25 -13.15
C ASP A 168 5.36 -5.83 -12.13
N GLU A 169 4.20 -6.32 -12.55
CA GLU A 169 3.34 -7.10 -11.65
C GLU A 169 4.01 -8.44 -11.29
N VAL A 170 3.82 -8.92 -10.07
CA VAL A 170 4.14 -10.30 -9.69
C VAL A 170 2.86 -11.11 -9.76
N ILE A 171 2.84 -12.12 -10.60
CA ILE A 171 1.68 -13.00 -10.79
C ILE A 171 2.03 -14.47 -10.59
N GLY A 172 1.06 -15.23 -10.09
CA GLY A 172 1.09 -16.67 -10.07
C GLY A 172 0.18 -17.25 -11.16
N VAL A 173 0.65 -18.20 -11.91
CA VAL A 173 -0.10 -18.83 -13.01
C VAL A 173 -0.19 -20.33 -12.78
N LYS A 174 -1.38 -20.89 -12.96
CA LYS A 174 -1.61 -22.33 -13.11
C LYS A 174 -1.96 -22.62 -14.55
N GLY A 175 -1.44 -23.70 -15.09
CA GLY A 175 -1.71 -24.10 -16.47
C GLY A 175 -0.91 -25.31 -16.89
N LYS A 176 -0.82 -25.53 -18.19
CA LYS A 176 -0.11 -26.65 -18.79
C LYS A 176 1.12 -26.17 -19.56
N LEU A 177 2.21 -26.91 -19.39
CA LEU A 177 3.45 -26.63 -20.12
C LEU A 177 3.42 -27.30 -21.49
N ALA A 178 3.56 -26.49 -22.54
CA ALA A 178 4.01 -26.97 -23.83
C ALA A 178 5.53 -26.82 -23.88
N PRO A 179 6.27 -27.91 -23.90
CA PRO A 179 7.74 -27.87 -23.95
C PRO A 179 8.22 -27.27 -25.27
N ALA A 180 9.45 -26.76 -25.26
CA ALA A 180 10.11 -26.34 -26.49
C ALA A 180 10.22 -27.51 -27.45
N GLN A 181 9.96 -27.28 -28.73
CA GLN A 181 10.15 -28.31 -29.75
C GLN A 181 11.66 -28.57 -29.96
N PRO A 182 12.07 -29.82 -30.18
CA PRO A 182 13.45 -30.14 -30.51
C PRO A 182 13.93 -29.37 -31.75
N GLY A 183 15.03 -28.62 -31.61
CA GLY A 183 15.54 -27.74 -32.67
C GLY A 183 14.84 -26.37 -32.82
N GLY A 184 13.85 -26.08 -31.99
CA GLY A 184 13.23 -24.75 -31.91
C GLY A 184 14.05 -23.77 -31.10
N ILE A 185 14.01 -22.48 -31.47
CA ILE A 185 14.73 -21.39 -30.80
C ILE A 185 13.99 -20.92 -29.55
N SER A 186 12.73 -21.35 -29.36
CA SER A 186 11.89 -20.90 -28.26
C SER A 186 11.96 -21.84 -27.05
N SER A 187 12.19 -21.28 -25.89
CA SER A 187 11.87 -21.90 -24.59
C SER A 187 10.38 -22.28 -24.55
N GLY A 188 10.01 -23.34 -23.82
CA GLY A 188 8.62 -23.76 -23.67
C GLY A 188 7.66 -22.63 -23.31
N MET A 189 6.37 -22.89 -23.44
CA MET A 189 5.33 -21.92 -23.15
C MET A 189 4.29 -22.53 -22.20
N VAL A 190 3.82 -21.74 -21.25
CA VAL A 190 2.72 -22.12 -20.35
C VAL A 190 1.38 -21.66 -20.95
N PHE A 191 0.46 -22.60 -21.14
CA PHE A 191 -0.92 -22.29 -21.47
C PHE A 191 -1.68 -22.10 -20.17
N ALA A 192 -2.01 -20.86 -19.84
CA ALA A 192 -2.68 -20.52 -18.59
C ALA A 192 -4.12 -21.04 -18.55
N ASP A 193 -4.45 -21.71 -17.46
CA ASP A 193 -5.82 -22.04 -17.09
C ASP A 193 -6.39 -20.95 -16.16
N THR A 194 -5.58 -20.47 -15.21
CA THR A 194 -5.93 -19.38 -14.31
C THR A 194 -4.67 -18.67 -13.83
N PHE A 195 -4.83 -17.44 -13.34
CA PHE A 195 -3.76 -16.69 -12.69
C PHE A 195 -4.23 -16.01 -11.43
N PHE A 196 -3.29 -15.60 -10.60
CA PHE A 196 -3.52 -14.98 -9.31
C PHE A 196 -2.62 -13.77 -9.16
N ARG A 197 -3.16 -12.70 -8.61
CA ARG A 197 -2.38 -11.59 -8.06
C ARG A 197 -2.14 -11.81 -6.57
N PRO A 198 -1.08 -11.23 -6.00
CA PRO A 198 -0.93 -11.14 -4.54
C PRO A 198 -2.16 -10.47 -3.95
N ASP A 199 -2.67 -11.01 -2.86
CA ASP A 199 -3.88 -10.53 -2.22
C ASP A 199 -3.78 -10.70 -0.70
N ILE A 200 -4.57 -9.94 0.02
CA ILE A 200 -4.65 -10.02 1.47
C ILE A 200 -5.07 -11.44 1.88
N PRO A 201 -4.45 -12.03 2.93
CA PRO A 201 -4.83 -13.35 3.40
C PRO A 201 -6.32 -13.39 3.80
N LEU A 202 -7.09 -14.24 3.13
CA LEU A 202 -8.53 -14.44 3.41
C LEU A 202 -8.80 -15.17 4.73
N THR A 203 -7.76 -15.61 5.43
CA THR A 203 -7.85 -16.31 6.71
C THR A 203 -8.17 -15.39 7.89
N HIS A 204 -8.08 -14.07 7.68
CA HIS A 204 -8.44 -13.11 8.70
C HIS A 204 -9.96 -12.92 8.69
N THR A 205 -10.64 -13.50 9.67
CA THR A 205 -12.06 -13.23 9.90
C THR A 205 -12.21 -11.82 10.45
N PHE A 206 -12.75 -10.94 9.63
CA PHE A 206 -13.13 -9.61 10.09
C PHE A 206 -14.29 -9.77 11.08
N SER A 207 -14.04 -9.39 12.32
CA SER A 207 -15.13 -9.18 13.29
C SER A 207 -15.49 -7.70 13.23
N PRO A 208 -16.73 -7.37 12.82
CA PRO A 208 -17.13 -5.96 12.81
C PRO A 208 -17.00 -5.37 14.22
N PRO A 209 -16.49 -4.15 14.35
CA PRO A 209 -16.40 -3.49 15.63
C PRO A 209 -17.79 -3.42 16.27
N ARG A 210 -17.86 -3.66 17.57
CA ARG A 210 -19.09 -3.45 18.35
C ARG A 210 -19.19 -1.97 18.66
N GLY A 211 -20.10 -1.29 17.99
CA GLY A 211 -20.30 0.15 18.19
C GLY A 211 -21.02 0.79 17.00
N GLU A 212 -21.27 2.08 17.10
CA GLU A 212 -21.77 2.86 15.99
C GLU A 212 -20.74 2.91 14.84
N PRO A 213 -21.18 2.83 13.57
CA PRO A 213 -20.27 2.89 12.44
C PRO A 213 -19.56 4.24 12.41
N ALA A 214 -18.24 4.23 12.56
CA ALA A 214 -17.42 5.42 12.40
C ALA A 214 -17.24 5.73 10.91
N LYS A 215 -17.31 7.01 10.56
CA LYS A 215 -16.95 7.50 9.22
C LYS A 215 -15.52 8.01 9.23
N VAL A 216 -14.78 7.67 8.20
CA VAL A 216 -13.38 8.08 8.01
C VAL A 216 -13.29 8.82 6.68
N ALA A 217 -12.66 9.99 6.67
CA ALA A 217 -12.25 10.65 5.44
C ALA A 217 -10.82 10.21 5.12
N LEU A 218 -10.60 9.74 3.91
CA LEU A 218 -9.26 9.37 3.41
C LEU A 218 -8.84 10.38 2.35
N ILE A 219 -7.76 11.09 2.62
CA ILE A 219 -7.19 12.07 1.69
C ILE A 219 -5.71 11.76 1.45
N SER A 220 -5.19 12.20 0.32
CA SER A 220 -3.77 12.08 -0.02
C SER A 220 -3.32 13.28 -0.85
N ASP A 221 -2.02 13.43 -0.98
CA ASP A 221 -1.37 14.36 -1.93
C ASP A 221 -1.82 15.81 -1.81
N VAL A 222 -2.03 16.29 -0.60
CA VAL A 222 -2.55 17.64 -0.34
C VAL A 222 -1.57 18.73 -0.79
N HIS A 223 -0.26 18.46 -0.75
CA HIS A 223 0.81 19.35 -1.23
C HIS A 223 0.77 20.78 -0.65
N VAL A 224 0.49 20.91 0.65
CA VAL A 224 0.52 22.21 1.34
C VAL A 224 1.89 22.86 1.16
N GLY A 225 1.89 24.15 0.75
CA GLY A 225 3.11 24.90 0.45
C GLY A 225 3.64 24.74 -0.99
N SER A 226 2.99 23.94 -1.83
CA SER A 226 3.24 23.91 -3.27
C SER A 226 2.67 25.15 -3.96
N ASN A 227 3.33 25.60 -5.04
CA ASN A 227 2.81 26.69 -5.88
C ASN A 227 1.48 26.34 -6.59
N THR A 228 1.12 25.06 -6.61
CA THR A 228 -0.12 24.54 -7.20
C THR A 228 -1.12 24.09 -6.15
N PHE A 229 -0.90 24.40 -4.88
CA PHE A 229 -1.83 24.11 -3.81
C PHE A 229 -3.17 24.81 -4.04
N LEU A 230 -4.27 24.06 -4.00
CA LEU A 230 -5.62 24.59 -4.24
C LEU A 230 -6.24 25.04 -2.91
N GLU A 231 -5.85 26.21 -2.42
CA GLU A 231 -6.25 26.78 -1.13
C GLU A 231 -7.77 26.84 -0.99
N ASP A 232 -8.49 27.38 -1.99
CA ASP A 232 -9.96 27.46 -1.98
C ASP A 232 -10.64 26.07 -1.87
N SER A 233 -10.03 25.03 -2.40
CA SER A 233 -10.55 23.66 -2.33
C SER A 233 -10.30 23.05 -0.97
N TRP A 234 -9.15 23.37 -0.39
CA TRP A 234 -8.80 22.97 0.96
C TRP A 234 -9.72 23.61 1.99
N ASP A 235 -10.00 24.90 1.86
CA ASP A 235 -10.90 25.62 2.74
C ASP A 235 -12.32 25.06 2.68
N ARG A 236 -12.84 24.80 1.48
CA ARG A 236 -14.14 24.13 1.31
C ARG A 236 -14.17 22.73 1.94
N PHE A 237 -13.07 21.96 1.82
CA PHE A 237 -12.98 20.65 2.44
C PHE A 237 -12.97 20.75 3.97
N THR A 238 -12.21 21.66 4.54
CA THR A 238 -12.16 21.86 6.00
C THR A 238 -13.49 22.37 6.55
N GLU A 239 -14.16 23.27 5.84
CA GLU A 239 -15.52 23.72 6.18
C GLU A 239 -16.53 22.56 6.11
N TRP A 240 -16.42 21.73 5.07
CA TRP A 240 -17.25 20.53 4.94
C TRP A 240 -17.02 19.57 6.13
N MET A 241 -15.78 19.30 6.49
CA MET A 241 -15.44 18.46 7.65
C MET A 241 -16.01 19.02 8.95
N HIS A 242 -15.94 20.34 9.14
CA HIS A 242 -16.51 21.00 10.32
C HIS A 242 -18.03 20.82 10.42
N ASN A 243 -18.72 20.82 9.29
CA ASN A 243 -20.17 20.67 9.20
C ASN A 243 -20.63 19.19 9.21
N HIS A 244 -19.69 18.22 9.22
CA HIS A 244 -19.98 16.78 9.22
C HIS A 244 -19.33 16.08 10.43
N PRO A 245 -19.82 16.35 11.66
CA PRO A 245 -19.25 15.79 12.89
C PRO A 245 -19.35 14.27 12.96
N GLU A 246 -20.15 13.64 12.11
CA GLU A 246 -20.23 12.20 11.96
C GLU A 246 -18.96 11.59 11.29
N VAL A 247 -18.11 12.40 10.65
CA VAL A 247 -16.80 11.98 10.18
C VAL A 247 -15.80 12.12 11.33
N ASN A 248 -15.50 11.00 11.96
CA ASN A 248 -14.76 10.99 13.23
C ASN A 248 -13.24 11.01 13.04
N TYR A 249 -12.76 10.61 11.85
CA TYR A 249 -11.34 10.46 11.55
C TYR A 249 -10.99 11.06 10.18
N LEU A 250 -9.75 11.58 10.08
CA LEU A 250 -9.13 12.11 8.87
C LEU A 250 -7.78 11.46 8.68
#